data_f143ccc27ee5b0cb5124a76045864b8f
#
_entry.id   f143ccc27ee5b0cb5124a76045864b8f
#
_cell.length_a   1.000
_cell.length_b   1.000
_cell.length_c   1.000
_cell.angle_alpha   90.00
_cell.angle_beta   90.00
_cell.angle_gamma   90.00
#
_symmetry.space_group_name_H-M   'P 1'
#
loop_
_entity.id
_entity.type
_entity.pdbx_description
1 polymer ?
#
loop_
_entity_poly.entity_id
_entity_poly.type
_entity_poly.pdbx_seq_one_letter_code
_entity_poly.pdbx_strand_id
1 'polypeptide(L)'
;MSDQKPASAEKFSIKGLFKEIKNDLDQSLSSKDQARLDSVIPSTDLPNVTTVDVIGRSKPSRFKLADLVLPSATENEIRESLVKVRFHELIYKDWGFDAIDPSGSGCVLNFYGPPGTGKSRGAEALAGELGMPFLKVDLAELESKFMGETAKNLSALFAEAQDTGALLFFDEADTVLGKRLSSVTQGVDAEINMTRSTMLIEMDGFTGVLVFASNFPENYDAAFRRRISHHINFALPDLNARIRLWDLHLVPNIPLACDDRSSLLQSLATQTEGFSGGYILQAMRLALPMAVNTECPQDSQLTHAHLEQAIELVKRGMREVGGDVQERLDNTRQLFGIKQDDGTQQDMTPDNQAVSLSNDDILEAEGV
;
A
#
# COMPACT_ATOMS: atom_id res chain seq x y z
N MET A 1 -13.81 -33.69 -43.82
CA MET A 1 -14.30 -34.45 -42.66
C MET A 1 -13.86 -33.66 -41.43
N SER A 2 -14.76 -32.94 -41.08
CA SER A 2 -15.55 -32.55 -39.90
C SER A 2 -14.68 -31.92 -38.81
N ASP A 3 -14.69 -30.57 -38.87
CA ASP A 3 -14.39 -29.67 -37.78
C ASP A 3 -15.32 -29.92 -36.58
N GLN A 4 -14.77 -30.23 -35.41
CA GLN A 4 -15.46 -30.07 -34.14
C GLN A 4 -14.75 -29.01 -33.32
N LYS A 5 -15.34 -27.80 -33.28
CA LYS A 5 -15.09 -26.79 -32.30
C LYS A 5 -15.41 -27.32 -30.89
N PRO A 6 -14.57 -27.09 -29.87
CA PRO A 6 -14.96 -27.35 -28.49
C PRO A 6 -16.00 -26.31 -28.04
N ALA A 7 -17.03 -26.82 -27.35
CA ALA A 7 -18.12 -26.05 -26.79
C ALA A 7 -17.61 -24.97 -25.80
N SER A 8 -18.09 -23.77 -26.01
CA SER A 8 -17.90 -22.61 -25.10
C SER A 8 -18.44 -22.98 -23.71
N ALA A 9 -17.58 -22.82 -22.69
CA ALA A 9 -17.97 -22.82 -21.29
C ALA A 9 -18.98 -21.68 -21.06
N GLU A 10 -20.22 -22.02 -20.79
CA GLU A 10 -21.27 -21.10 -20.38
C GLU A 10 -20.84 -20.47 -19.04
N LYS A 11 -20.67 -19.15 -19.03
CA LYS A 11 -20.44 -18.37 -17.80
C LYS A 11 -21.65 -18.56 -16.88
N PHE A 12 -21.47 -19.29 -15.80
CA PHE A 12 -22.43 -19.39 -14.71
C PHE A 12 -22.58 -17.99 -14.08
N SER A 13 -23.67 -17.31 -14.41
CA SER A 13 -24.02 -16.03 -13.79
C SER A 13 -24.93 -16.29 -12.60
N ILE A 14 -24.52 -15.88 -11.42
CA ILE A 14 -25.33 -15.95 -10.19
C ILE A 14 -26.69 -15.27 -10.41
N LYS A 15 -26.78 -14.20 -11.22
CA LYS A 15 -28.05 -13.58 -11.64
C LYS A 15 -28.94 -14.53 -12.48
N GLY A 16 -28.33 -15.38 -13.28
CA GLY A 16 -29.06 -16.42 -14.05
C GLY A 16 -29.66 -17.46 -13.10
N LEU A 17 -28.88 -17.93 -12.15
CA LEU A 17 -29.33 -18.93 -11.17
C LEU A 17 -30.47 -18.39 -10.26
N PHE A 18 -30.36 -17.14 -9.78
CA PHE A 18 -31.42 -16.49 -9.00
C PHE A 18 -32.70 -16.27 -9.81
N LYS A 19 -32.58 -16.00 -11.12
CA LYS A 19 -33.74 -15.83 -12.00
C LYS A 19 -34.43 -17.16 -12.29
N GLU A 20 -33.68 -18.26 -12.43
CA GLU A 20 -34.22 -19.61 -12.57
C GLU A 20 -34.91 -20.06 -11.28
N ILE A 21 -34.27 -19.89 -10.11
CA ILE A 21 -34.84 -20.23 -8.81
C ILE A 21 -36.13 -19.43 -8.57
N LYS A 22 -36.18 -18.15 -8.94
CA LYS A 22 -37.38 -17.32 -8.81
C LYS A 22 -38.50 -17.81 -9.75
N ASN A 23 -38.20 -18.15 -10.99
CA ASN A 23 -39.17 -18.68 -11.92
C ASN A 23 -39.72 -20.05 -11.49
N ASP A 24 -38.90 -20.92 -10.92
CA ASP A 24 -39.33 -22.21 -10.40
C ASP A 24 -40.22 -22.07 -9.15
N LEU A 25 -39.90 -21.11 -8.28
CA LEU A 25 -40.70 -20.77 -7.08
C LEU A 25 -42.08 -20.17 -7.51
N ASP A 26 -42.08 -19.25 -8.46
CA ASP A 26 -43.32 -18.63 -8.98
C ASP A 26 -44.27 -19.63 -9.65
N GLN A 27 -43.76 -20.77 -10.17
CA GLN A 27 -44.57 -21.86 -10.74
C GLN A 27 -45.10 -22.85 -9.69
N SER A 28 -44.54 -22.89 -8.48
CA SER A 28 -44.84 -23.90 -7.47
C SER A 28 -45.67 -23.40 -6.29
N LEU A 29 -45.85 -22.08 -6.12
CA LEU A 29 -46.51 -21.49 -4.97
C LEU A 29 -47.99 -21.11 -5.26
N SER A 30 -48.84 -21.30 -4.24
CA SER A 30 -50.25 -20.87 -4.33
C SER A 30 -50.35 -19.32 -4.23
N SER A 31 -51.41 -18.75 -4.82
CA SER A 31 -51.64 -17.29 -4.82
C SER A 31 -51.66 -16.63 -3.42
N LYS A 32 -51.89 -17.39 -2.35
CA LYS A 32 -51.80 -16.92 -0.96
C LYS A 32 -50.38 -16.87 -0.41
N ASP A 33 -49.52 -17.76 -0.85
CA ASP A 33 -48.13 -17.82 -0.43
C ASP A 33 -47.30 -16.78 -1.21
N GLN A 34 -47.69 -16.51 -2.46
CA GLN A 34 -47.14 -15.40 -3.27
C GLN A 34 -47.35 -14.05 -2.59
N ALA A 35 -48.58 -13.75 -2.14
CA ALA A 35 -48.90 -12.49 -1.42
C ALA A 35 -48.17 -12.33 -0.07
N ARG A 36 -47.78 -13.46 0.56
CA ARG A 36 -46.97 -13.47 1.77
C ARG A 36 -45.48 -13.23 1.47
N LEU A 37 -44.97 -13.79 0.39
CA LEU A 37 -43.61 -13.57 -0.08
C LEU A 37 -43.37 -12.10 -0.48
N ASP A 38 -44.32 -11.50 -1.21
CA ASP A 38 -44.26 -10.10 -1.62
C ASP A 38 -44.39 -9.10 -0.46
N SER A 39 -44.95 -9.56 0.68
CA SER A 39 -45.01 -8.71 1.90
C SER A 39 -43.74 -8.79 2.76
N VAL A 40 -42.86 -9.77 2.54
CA VAL A 40 -41.61 -10.01 3.27
C VAL A 40 -40.38 -9.57 2.48
N ILE A 41 -40.51 -9.55 1.15
CA ILE A 41 -39.44 -9.01 0.26
C ILE A 41 -39.79 -7.56 -0.03
N PRO A 42 -39.03 -6.56 0.49
CA PRO A 42 -39.25 -5.18 0.10
C PRO A 42 -39.16 -5.05 -1.42
N SER A 43 -40.11 -4.34 -2.03
CA SER A 43 -40.13 -4.00 -3.44
C SER A 43 -38.75 -3.58 -3.94
N THR A 44 -38.38 -4.10 -5.10
CA THR A 44 -37.07 -4.06 -5.78
C THR A 44 -36.61 -2.65 -6.24
N ASP A 45 -36.87 -1.59 -5.47
CA ASP A 45 -36.41 -0.22 -5.73
C ASP A 45 -35.42 0.30 -4.68
N LEU A 46 -34.74 -0.59 -3.97
CA LEU A 46 -33.48 -0.20 -3.33
C LEU A 46 -32.44 -0.06 -4.44
N PRO A 47 -31.81 1.12 -4.60
CA PRO A 47 -30.66 1.21 -5.46
C PRO A 47 -29.70 0.12 -5.00
N ASN A 48 -29.25 -0.73 -5.92
CA ASN A 48 -28.17 -1.70 -5.69
C ASN A 48 -26.90 -0.89 -5.41
N VAL A 49 -26.81 -0.27 -4.23
CA VAL A 49 -25.54 0.21 -3.68
C VAL A 49 -24.83 -1.05 -3.21
N THR A 50 -24.12 -1.67 -4.14
CA THR A 50 -23.18 -2.73 -3.79
C THR A 50 -22.15 -2.10 -2.86
N THR A 51 -21.70 -2.81 -1.87
CA THR A 51 -20.65 -2.39 -0.91
C THR A 51 -19.43 -1.81 -1.66
N VAL A 52 -19.17 -2.30 -2.88
CA VAL A 52 -18.15 -1.84 -3.82
C VAL A 52 -18.37 -0.39 -4.30
N ASP A 53 -19.62 0.10 -4.41
CA ASP A 53 -19.90 1.49 -4.79
C ASP A 53 -19.45 2.51 -3.72
N VAL A 54 -19.27 2.07 -2.49
CA VAL A 54 -18.88 2.90 -1.35
C VAL A 54 -17.35 2.82 -1.09
N ILE A 55 -16.71 1.69 -1.41
CA ILE A 55 -15.30 1.41 -1.04
C ILE A 55 -14.33 1.81 -2.16
N GLY A 56 -14.78 1.86 -3.39
CA GLY A 56 -13.98 2.25 -4.55
C GLY A 56 -14.26 1.39 -5.77
N ARG A 57 -14.23 2.01 -6.93
CA ARG A 57 -14.32 1.31 -8.24
C ARG A 57 -12.96 1.30 -8.90
N SER A 58 -12.68 0.23 -9.62
CA SER A 58 -11.51 0.17 -10.48
C SER A 58 -11.57 1.28 -11.53
N LYS A 59 -10.46 1.99 -11.73
CA LYS A 59 -10.33 3.10 -12.66
C LYS A 59 -9.19 2.83 -13.64
N PRO A 60 -9.26 3.34 -14.87
CA PRO A 60 -8.10 3.28 -15.75
C PRO A 60 -6.95 4.06 -15.11
N SER A 61 -5.73 3.53 -15.24
CA SER A 61 -4.54 4.24 -14.78
C SER A 61 -4.29 5.50 -15.61
N ARG A 62 -3.87 6.58 -14.93
CA ARG A 62 -3.54 7.87 -15.55
C ARG A 62 -2.04 8.03 -15.82
N PHE A 63 -1.22 7.18 -15.25
CA PHE A 63 0.24 7.28 -15.27
C PHE A 63 0.87 6.01 -15.82
N LYS A 64 2.08 6.16 -16.38
CA LYS A 64 2.99 5.08 -16.75
C LYS A 64 4.30 5.24 -15.98
N LEU A 65 5.15 4.21 -15.97
CA LEU A 65 6.43 4.27 -15.29
C LEU A 65 7.34 5.37 -15.84
N ALA A 66 7.23 5.70 -17.12
CA ALA A 66 7.98 6.80 -17.76
C ALA A 66 7.61 8.18 -17.19
N ASP A 67 6.43 8.34 -16.60
CA ASP A 67 5.97 9.59 -15.99
C ASP A 67 6.52 9.81 -14.57
N LEU A 68 7.23 8.81 -14.04
CA LEU A 68 7.78 8.85 -12.68
C LEU A 68 9.24 9.28 -12.68
N VAL A 69 9.59 10.00 -11.63
CA VAL A 69 10.98 10.27 -11.31
C VAL A 69 11.35 9.44 -10.08
N LEU A 70 12.05 8.36 -10.32
CA LEU A 70 12.51 7.43 -9.28
C LEU A 70 14.04 7.32 -9.30
N PRO A 71 14.67 6.95 -8.18
CA PRO A 71 16.06 6.48 -8.17
C PRO A 71 16.23 5.25 -9.05
N SER A 72 17.37 5.12 -9.70
CA SER A 72 17.63 4.02 -10.65
C SER A 72 17.49 2.64 -10.02
N ALA A 73 17.85 2.49 -8.74
CA ALA A 73 17.68 1.23 -8.00
C ALA A 73 16.20 0.84 -7.90
N THR A 74 15.34 1.77 -7.45
CA THR A 74 13.88 1.55 -7.36
C THR A 74 13.27 1.22 -8.72
N GLU A 75 13.70 1.93 -9.78
CA GLU A 75 13.21 1.67 -11.15
C GLU A 75 13.58 0.25 -11.61
N ASN A 76 14.78 -0.22 -11.33
CA ASN A 76 15.22 -1.57 -11.67
C ASN A 76 14.43 -2.64 -10.90
N GLU A 77 14.22 -2.46 -9.58
CA GLU A 77 13.41 -3.39 -8.79
C GLU A 77 11.97 -3.50 -9.32
N ILE A 78 11.36 -2.38 -9.74
CA ILE A 78 10.03 -2.39 -10.38
C ILE A 78 10.08 -3.14 -11.71
N ARG A 79 11.11 -2.92 -12.54
CA ARG A 79 11.27 -3.62 -13.83
C ARG A 79 11.44 -5.12 -13.66
N GLU A 80 12.20 -5.55 -12.66
CA GLU A 80 12.35 -6.97 -12.32
C GLU A 80 11.03 -7.60 -11.90
N SER A 81 10.24 -6.91 -11.07
CA SER A 81 8.93 -7.40 -10.65
C SER A 81 7.94 -7.55 -11.82
N LEU A 82 8.03 -6.67 -12.84
CA LEU A 82 7.21 -6.75 -14.05
C LEU A 82 7.46 -8.04 -14.85
N VAL A 83 8.67 -8.58 -14.84
CA VAL A 83 8.97 -9.82 -15.55
C VAL A 83 8.11 -10.97 -15.00
N LYS A 84 8.01 -11.11 -13.67
CA LYS A 84 7.16 -12.13 -13.05
C LYS A 84 5.69 -11.96 -13.48
N VAL A 85 5.16 -10.73 -13.46
CA VAL A 85 3.76 -10.48 -13.84
C VAL A 85 3.51 -10.82 -15.32
N ARG A 86 4.38 -10.34 -16.21
CA ARG A 86 4.22 -10.52 -17.67
C ARG A 86 4.36 -11.98 -18.12
N PHE A 87 5.24 -12.73 -17.48
CA PHE A 87 5.55 -14.13 -17.84
C PHE A 87 4.94 -15.13 -16.86
N HIS A 88 3.96 -14.71 -16.06
CA HIS A 88 3.31 -15.57 -15.08
C HIS A 88 2.74 -16.84 -15.71
N GLU A 89 1.96 -16.74 -16.82
CA GLU A 89 1.38 -17.89 -17.50
C GLU A 89 2.45 -18.85 -18.00
N LEU A 90 3.52 -18.34 -18.61
CA LEU A 90 4.65 -19.14 -19.05
C LEU A 90 5.27 -19.94 -17.90
N ILE A 91 5.53 -19.26 -16.75
CA ILE A 91 6.24 -19.88 -15.61
C ILE A 91 5.33 -20.88 -14.90
N TYR A 92 4.09 -20.52 -14.59
CA TYR A 92 3.22 -21.33 -13.77
C TYR A 92 2.50 -22.41 -14.59
N LYS A 93 1.98 -22.10 -15.79
CA LYS A 93 1.22 -23.06 -16.61
C LYS A 93 2.12 -23.83 -17.57
N ASP A 94 2.88 -23.14 -18.44
CA ASP A 94 3.65 -23.80 -19.51
C ASP A 94 4.85 -24.58 -18.98
N TRP A 95 5.54 -24.02 -17.94
CA TRP A 95 6.63 -24.73 -17.28
C TRP A 95 6.14 -25.65 -16.15
N GLY A 96 4.84 -25.59 -15.79
CA GLY A 96 4.22 -26.47 -14.81
C GLY A 96 4.62 -26.21 -13.36
N PHE A 97 5.06 -24.98 -13.03
CA PHE A 97 5.47 -24.64 -11.66
C PHE A 97 4.30 -24.60 -10.68
N ASP A 98 3.06 -24.46 -11.17
CA ASP A 98 1.80 -24.57 -10.40
C ASP A 98 1.64 -25.93 -9.68
N ALA A 99 2.26 -27.00 -10.21
CA ALA A 99 2.28 -28.31 -9.54
C ALA A 99 3.06 -28.30 -8.21
N ILE A 100 4.03 -27.37 -8.04
CA ILE A 100 4.87 -27.25 -6.85
C ILE A 100 4.35 -26.12 -5.94
N ASP A 101 3.92 -25.01 -6.53
CA ASP A 101 3.42 -23.81 -5.85
C ASP A 101 2.04 -23.40 -6.38
N PRO A 102 0.97 -24.12 -6.01
CA PRO A 102 -0.39 -23.82 -6.51
C PRO A 102 -0.94 -22.49 -6.00
N SER A 103 -0.44 -21.97 -4.87
CA SER A 103 -0.84 -20.67 -4.29
C SER A 103 -0.02 -19.48 -4.79
N GLY A 104 1.09 -19.70 -5.47
CA GLY A 104 1.98 -18.66 -6.01
C GLY A 104 1.47 -18.00 -7.29
N SER A 105 0.21 -18.25 -7.69
CA SER A 105 -0.37 -17.77 -8.94
C SER A 105 -0.54 -16.25 -9.03
N GLY A 106 -0.58 -15.53 -7.90
CA GLY A 106 -0.63 -14.07 -7.85
C GLY A 106 0.76 -13.42 -7.77
N CYS A 107 0.82 -12.14 -8.09
CA CYS A 107 2.01 -11.33 -7.87
C CYS A 107 1.77 -10.33 -6.74
N VAL A 108 2.36 -10.57 -5.57
CA VAL A 108 2.23 -9.70 -4.41
C VAL A 108 3.49 -8.86 -4.26
N LEU A 109 3.35 -7.55 -4.31
CA LEU A 109 4.44 -6.59 -4.18
C LEU A 109 4.25 -5.77 -2.91
N ASN A 110 5.36 -5.35 -2.31
CA ASN A 110 5.34 -4.41 -1.21
C ASN A 110 6.23 -3.21 -1.55
N PHE A 111 5.62 -2.02 -1.62
CA PHE A 111 6.31 -0.75 -1.80
C PHE A 111 6.53 -0.12 -0.43
N TYR A 112 7.78 -0.01 -0.01
CA TYR A 112 8.12 0.53 1.29
C TYR A 112 9.10 1.70 1.18
N GLY A 113 9.14 2.54 2.20
CA GLY A 113 10.04 3.69 2.27
C GLY A 113 9.38 4.93 2.84
N PRO A 114 10.12 6.04 2.96
CA PRO A 114 9.64 7.28 3.57
C PRO A 114 8.37 7.83 2.91
N PRO A 115 7.57 8.63 3.64
CA PRO A 115 6.39 9.26 3.07
C PRO A 115 6.76 10.26 1.96
N GLY A 116 5.89 10.39 0.97
CA GLY A 116 6.08 11.33 -0.15
C GLY A 116 7.10 10.90 -1.21
N THR A 117 7.61 9.67 -1.18
CA THR A 117 8.54 9.12 -2.19
C THR A 117 7.85 8.61 -3.45
N GLY A 118 6.52 8.57 -3.48
CA GLY A 118 5.75 8.24 -4.68
C GLY A 118 5.20 6.81 -4.74
N LYS A 119 5.12 6.07 -3.63
CA LYS A 119 4.61 4.68 -3.57
C LYS A 119 3.25 4.51 -4.24
N SER A 120 2.26 5.30 -3.85
CA SER A 120 0.89 5.22 -4.41
C SER A 120 0.86 5.57 -5.90
N ARG A 121 1.65 6.57 -6.33
CA ARG A 121 1.77 6.91 -7.76
C ARG A 121 2.52 5.81 -8.52
N GLY A 122 3.52 5.18 -7.89
CA GLY A 122 4.25 4.04 -8.43
C GLY A 122 3.34 2.84 -8.71
N ALA A 123 2.43 2.54 -7.78
CA ALA A 123 1.45 1.47 -7.96
C ALA A 123 0.46 1.76 -9.10
N GLU A 124 -0.04 3.01 -9.19
CA GLU A 124 -0.91 3.43 -10.31
C GLU A 124 -0.16 3.36 -11.66
N ALA A 125 1.11 3.78 -11.69
CA ALA A 125 1.93 3.71 -12.90
C ALA A 125 2.28 2.27 -13.30
N LEU A 126 2.46 1.37 -12.34
CA LEU A 126 2.63 -0.05 -12.58
C LEU A 126 1.38 -0.65 -13.25
N ALA A 127 0.18 -0.30 -12.76
CA ALA A 127 -1.07 -0.70 -13.40
C ALA A 127 -1.15 -0.19 -14.86
N GLY A 128 -0.76 1.07 -15.09
CA GLY A 128 -0.73 1.65 -16.44
C GLY A 128 0.29 1.00 -17.39
N GLU A 129 1.44 0.56 -16.86
CA GLU A 129 2.46 -0.17 -17.63
C GLU A 129 1.98 -1.58 -18.02
N LEU A 130 1.18 -2.21 -17.14
CA LEU A 130 0.57 -3.52 -17.38
C LEU A 130 -0.72 -3.45 -18.21
N GLY A 131 -1.27 -2.25 -18.43
CA GLY A 131 -2.58 -2.07 -19.09
C GLY A 131 -3.76 -2.52 -18.24
N MET A 132 -3.59 -2.59 -16.92
CA MET A 132 -4.61 -3.03 -15.96
C MET A 132 -5.39 -1.84 -15.39
N PRO A 133 -6.67 -1.99 -15.08
CA PRO A 133 -7.37 -1.04 -14.22
C PRO A 133 -6.72 -0.96 -12.84
N PHE A 134 -6.87 0.16 -12.14
CA PHE A 134 -6.28 0.42 -10.83
C PHE A 134 -7.38 0.54 -9.77
N LEU A 135 -7.35 -0.31 -8.75
CA LEU A 135 -8.26 -0.29 -7.60
C LEU A 135 -7.48 0.09 -6.35
N LYS A 136 -7.61 1.35 -5.93
CA LYS A 136 -6.98 1.85 -4.71
C LYS A 136 -7.91 1.69 -3.52
N VAL A 137 -7.40 1.13 -2.44
CA VAL A 137 -8.06 0.96 -1.15
C VAL A 137 -7.21 1.60 -0.05
N ASP A 138 -7.83 2.44 0.75
CA ASP A 138 -7.26 2.95 1.99
C ASP A 138 -7.73 2.06 3.14
N LEU A 139 -6.82 1.33 3.77
CA LEU A 139 -7.17 0.39 4.83
C LEU A 139 -7.70 1.09 6.09
N ALA A 140 -7.18 2.26 6.43
CA ALA A 140 -7.66 3.01 7.59
C ALA A 140 -9.10 3.51 7.36
N GLU A 141 -9.43 3.92 6.13
CA GLU A 141 -10.80 4.30 5.76
C GLU A 141 -11.75 3.09 5.78
N LEU A 142 -11.27 1.92 5.33
CA LEU A 142 -12.03 0.68 5.35
C LEU A 142 -12.37 0.25 6.79
N GLU A 143 -11.39 0.28 7.71
CA GLU A 143 -11.57 -0.06 9.12
C GLU A 143 -12.51 0.93 9.83
N SER A 144 -12.38 2.24 9.57
CA SER A 144 -13.16 3.26 10.26
C SER A 144 -14.64 3.32 9.85
N LYS A 145 -14.93 3.08 8.57
CA LYS A 145 -16.30 3.19 8.02
C LYS A 145 -17.15 1.95 8.24
N PHE A 146 -16.56 0.79 8.44
CA PHE A 146 -17.25 -0.50 8.38
C PHE A 146 -16.90 -1.41 9.54
N MET A 147 -16.87 -0.87 10.78
CA MET A 147 -16.65 -1.66 11.98
C MET A 147 -17.61 -2.87 12.03
N GLY A 148 -17.02 -4.07 12.15
CA GLY A 148 -17.75 -5.36 12.13
C GLY A 148 -18.00 -5.97 10.74
N GLU A 149 -17.81 -5.24 9.65
CA GLU A 149 -17.96 -5.76 8.26
C GLU A 149 -16.67 -5.72 7.44
N THR A 150 -15.56 -5.29 8.05
CA THR A 150 -14.26 -5.07 7.37
C THR A 150 -13.79 -6.32 6.61
N ALA A 151 -13.90 -7.49 7.22
CA ALA A 151 -13.51 -8.76 6.59
C ALA A 151 -14.36 -9.07 5.33
N LYS A 152 -15.68 -8.87 5.39
CA LYS A 152 -16.59 -9.08 4.26
C LYS A 152 -16.30 -8.10 3.12
N ASN A 153 -16.05 -6.85 3.47
CA ASN A 153 -15.74 -5.81 2.48
C ASN A 153 -14.39 -6.07 1.81
N LEU A 154 -13.42 -6.57 2.58
CA LEU A 154 -12.13 -6.99 2.06
C LEU A 154 -12.28 -8.11 1.02
N SER A 155 -13.05 -9.16 1.32
CA SER A 155 -13.32 -10.23 0.34
C SER A 155 -14.02 -9.70 -0.92
N ALA A 156 -14.93 -8.74 -0.78
CA ALA A 156 -15.60 -8.12 -1.92
C ALA A 156 -14.63 -7.33 -2.82
N LEU A 157 -13.63 -6.66 -2.23
CA LEU A 157 -12.59 -5.93 -2.97
C LEU A 157 -11.68 -6.89 -3.76
N PHE A 158 -11.30 -8.02 -3.18
CA PHE A 158 -10.53 -9.04 -3.88
C PHE A 158 -11.34 -9.65 -5.04
N ALA A 159 -12.62 -9.93 -4.84
CA ALA A 159 -13.51 -10.40 -5.89
C ALA A 159 -13.66 -9.37 -7.02
N GLU A 160 -13.86 -8.09 -6.71
CA GLU A 160 -13.93 -7.00 -7.71
C GLU A 160 -12.62 -6.88 -8.51
N ALA A 161 -11.47 -6.94 -7.83
CA ALA A 161 -10.17 -6.90 -8.51
C ALA A 161 -9.97 -8.11 -9.44
N GLN A 162 -10.38 -9.29 -9.01
CA GLN A 162 -10.31 -10.53 -9.80
C GLN A 162 -11.22 -10.46 -11.04
N ASP A 163 -12.46 -10.00 -10.86
CA ASP A 163 -13.48 -9.93 -11.92
C ASP A 163 -13.14 -8.87 -12.98
N THR A 164 -12.56 -7.74 -12.55
CA THR A 164 -12.18 -6.63 -13.44
C THR A 164 -10.77 -6.77 -14.00
N GLY A 165 -9.97 -7.70 -13.48
CA GLY A 165 -8.54 -7.82 -13.81
C GLY A 165 -7.74 -6.60 -13.34
N ALA A 166 -8.17 -5.93 -12.27
CA ALA A 166 -7.53 -4.73 -11.77
C ALA A 166 -6.29 -5.07 -10.90
N LEU A 167 -5.29 -4.19 -10.93
CA LEU A 167 -4.27 -4.15 -9.91
C LEU A 167 -4.89 -3.62 -8.61
N LEU A 168 -4.87 -4.44 -7.56
CA LEU A 168 -5.37 -4.09 -6.23
C LEU A 168 -4.26 -3.44 -5.41
N PHE A 169 -4.49 -2.22 -4.93
CA PHE A 169 -3.51 -1.46 -4.17
C PHE A 169 -4.05 -1.07 -2.80
N PHE A 170 -3.36 -1.51 -1.76
CA PHE A 170 -3.63 -1.12 -0.39
C PHE A 170 -2.63 -0.07 0.08
N ASP A 171 -3.13 1.14 0.34
CA ASP A 171 -2.35 2.21 0.94
C ASP A 171 -2.37 2.09 2.48
N GLU A 172 -1.32 2.58 3.14
CA GLU A 172 -1.17 2.57 4.60
C GLU A 172 -1.35 1.17 5.23
N ALA A 173 -0.78 0.15 4.56
CA ALA A 173 -0.95 -1.24 4.94
C ALA A 173 -0.24 -1.66 6.25
N ASP A 174 0.39 -0.72 6.95
CA ASP A 174 1.17 -0.96 8.17
C ASP A 174 0.34 -1.62 9.29
N THR A 175 -0.93 -1.24 9.42
CA THR A 175 -1.85 -1.79 10.44
C THR A 175 -2.13 -3.27 10.22
N VAL A 176 -2.33 -3.68 8.98
CA VAL A 176 -2.65 -5.08 8.62
C VAL A 176 -1.39 -5.93 8.50
N LEU A 177 -0.31 -5.40 7.90
CA LEU A 177 0.93 -6.16 7.71
C LEU A 177 1.74 -6.35 9.00
N GLY A 178 1.48 -5.55 10.04
CA GLY A 178 2.19 -5.58 11.31
C GLY A 178 2.03 -6.88 12.09
N LYS A 179 2.89 -7.10 13.09
CA LYS A 179 2.82 -8.27 13.98
C LYS A 179 1.48 -8.32 14.73
N ARG A 180 0.99 -9.52 14.99
CA ARG A 180 -0.24 -9.73 15.75
C ARG A 180 -0.12 -9.13 17.16
N LEU A 181 -1.19 -8.47 17.61
CA LEU A 181 -1.29 -8.00 18.97
C LEU A 181 -1.48 -9.24 19.87
N SER A 182 -0.51 -9.50 20.73
CA SER A 182 -0.49 -10.70 21.59
C SER A 182 -1.45 -10.60 22.79
N SER A 183 -1.82 -9.36 23.18
CA SER A 183 -2.78 -9.10 24.23
C SER A 183 -4.04 -8.47 23.65
N VAL A 184 -5.04 -9.30 23.36
CA VAL A 184 -6.36 -8.82 22.92
C VAL A 184 -7.09 -8.28 24.14
N THR A 185 -7.03 -6.98 24.34
CA THR A 185 -7.66 -6.31 25.50
C THR A 185 -8.97 -5.61 25.14
N GLN A 186 -9.25 -5.41 23.85
CA GLN A 186 -10.46 -4.73 23.39
C GLN A 186 -11.00 -5.39 22.12
N GLY A 187 -12.29 -5.16 21.80
CA GLY A 187 -12.94 -5.68 20.59
C GLY A 187 -12.27 -5.26 19.29
N VAL A 188 -11.63 -4.09 19.27
CA VAL A 188 -10.85 -3.56 18.13
C VAL A 188 -9.68 -4.46 17.78
N ASP A 189 -8.96 -4.98 18.77
CA ASP A 189 -7.81 -5.88 18.55
C ASP A 189 -8.25 -7.21 17.90
N ALA A 190 -9.43 -7.70 18.26
CA ALA A 190 -10.02 -8.89 17.65
C ALA A 190 -10.39 -8.66 16.18
N GLU A 191 -10.95 -7.50 15.87
CA GLU A 191 -11.31 -7.09 14.49
C GLU A 191 -10.07 -6.96 13.60
N ILE A 192 -9.01 -6.31 14.08
CA ILE A 192 -7.73 -6.20 13.36
C ILE A 192 -7.16 -7.59 13.07
N ASN A 193 -7.16 -8.50 14.05
CA ASN A 193 -6.67 -9.84 13.84
C ASN A 193 -7.54 -10.66 12.87
N MET A 194 -8.86 -10.42 12.83
CA MET A 194 -9.79 -11.02 11.87
C MET A 194 -9.49 -10.49 10.45
N THR A 195 -9.33 -9.18 10.29
CA THR A 195 -8.96 -8.53 9.02
C THR A 195 -7.65 -9.09 8.47
N ARG A 196 -6.62 -9.26 9.33
CA ARG A 196 -5.34 -9.89 8.96
C ARG A 196 -5.52 -11.33 8.48
N SER A 197 -6.33 -12.10 9.19
CA SER A 197 -6.56 -13.50 8.83
C SER A 197 -7.29 -13.61 7.49
N THR A 198 -8.30 -12.76 7.26
CA THR A 198 -9.01 -12.67 5.98
C THR A 198 -8.07 -12.24 4.86
N MET A 199 -7.24 -11.21 5.09
CA MET A 199 -6.24 -10.76 4.10
C MET A 199 -5.31 -11.91 3.66
N LEU A 200 -4.82 -12.71 4.60
CA LEU A 200 -3.94 -13.84 4.29
C LEU A 200 -4.66 -14.92 3.45
N ILE A 201 -5.94 -15.20 3.76
CA ILE A 201 -6.75 -16.15 2.99
C ILE A 201 -7.00 -15.64 1.57
N GLU A 202 -7.39 -14.38 1.44
CA GLU A 202 -7.65 -13.76 0.14
C GLU A 202 -6.37 -13.68 -0.72
N MET A 203 -5.22 -13.37 -0.11
CA MET A 203 -3.93 -13.39 -0.81
C MET A 203 -3.57 -14.76 -1.39
N ASP A 204 -3.89 -15.85 -0.68
CA ASP A 204 -3.60 -17.21 -1.15
C ASP A 204 -4.47 -17.63 -2.35
N GLY A 205 -5.66 -17.03 -2.47
CA GLY A 205 -6.59 -17.30 -3.59
C GLY A 205 -6.50 -16.32 -4.76
N PHE A 206 -5.80 -15.19 -4.59
CA PHE A 206 -5.78 -14.12 -5.59
C PHE A 206 -4.74 -14.37 -6.68
N THR A 207 -5.17 -14.37 -7.94
CA THR A 207 -4.30 -14.63 -9.10
C THR A 207 -3.87 -13.37 -9.83
N GLY A 208 -4.30 -12.19 -9.34
CA GLY A 208 -3.98 -10.88 -9.91
C GLY A 208 -2.69 -10.27 -9.38
N VAL A 209 -2.56 -8.95 -9.57
CA VAL A 209 -1.46 -8.15 -9.03
C VAL A 209 -1.94 -7.40 -7.80
N LEU A 210 -1.28 -7.65 -6.67
CA LEU A 210 -1.54 -7.03 -5.38
C LEU A 210 -0.35 -6.19 -4.95
N VAL A 211 -0.57 -4.94 -4.57
CA VAL A 211 0.48 -4.04 -4.11
C VAL A 211 0.11 -3.46 -2.75
N PHE A 212 0.98 -3.62 -1.78
CA PHE A 212 0.91 -2.93 -0.49
C PHE A 212 1.84 -1.73 -0.48
N ALA A 213 1.42 -0.64 0.18
CA ALA A 213 2.30 0.47 0.51
C ALA A 213 2.45 0.62 2.03
N SER A 214 3.68 0.76 2.49
CA SER A 214 4.04 0.87 3.88
C SER A 214 5.12 1.93 4.11
N ASN A 215 5.06 2.59 5.25
CA ASN A 215 6.10 3.49 5.70
C ASN A 215 7.07 2.81 6.69
N PHE A 216 6.69 1.66 7.29
CA PHE A 216 7.40 0.98 8.38
C PHE A 216 7.62 -0.52 8.11
N PRO A 217 8.55 -0.91 7.22
CA PRO A 217 8.71 -2.30 6.78
C PRO A 217 9.22 -3.27 7.86
N GLU A 218 9.76 -2.76 8.97
CA GLU A 218 10.46 -3.58 9.98
C GLU A 218 9.52 -4.45 10.83
N ASN A 219 8.23 -4.10 10.89
CA ASN A 219 7.25 -4.72 11.78
C ASN A 219 6.36 -5.78 11.14
N TYR A 220 6.66 -6.24 9.93
CA TYR A 220 5.79 -7.19 9.24
C TYR A 220 5.72 -8.56 9.91
N ASP A 221 4.51 -9.10 9.97
CA ASP A 221 4.29 -10.50 10.35
C ASP A 221 4.95 -11.44 9.35
N ALA A 222 5.55 -12.53 9.87
CA ALA A 222 6.24 -13.52 9.06
C ALA A 222 5.32 -14.19 8.00
N ALA A 223 4.01 -14.29 8.28
CA ALA A 223 3.04 -14.85 7.36
C ALA A 223 2.88 -13.99 6.09
N PHE A 224 2.83 -12.65 6.25
CA PHE A 224 2.80 -11.73 5.11
C PHE A 224 4.10 -11.74 4.33
N ARG A 225 5.26 -11.70 5.02
CA ARG A 225 6.59 -11.70 4.36
C ARG A 225 6.80 -12.89 3.43
N ARG A 226 6.25 -14.06 3.75
CA ARG A 226 6.37 -15.26 2.90
C ARG A 226 5.55 -15.18 1.62
N ARG A 227 4.46 -14.39 1.61
CA ARG A 227 3.54 -14.24 0.47
C ARG A 227 3.91 -13.09 -0.45
N ILE A 228 4.67 -12.13 0.06
CA ILE A 228 5.15 -11.00 -0.74
C ILE A 228 6.31 -11.48 -1.61
N SER A 229 6.11 -11.39 -2.92
CA SER A 229 7.09 -11.84 -3.92
C SER A 229 8.29 -10.90 -4.03
N HIS A 230 8.06 -9.58 -3.93
CA HIS A 230 9.10 -8.56 -4.05
C HIS A 230 8.84 -7.42 -3.06
N HIS A 231 9.89 -7.01 -2.37
CA HIS A 231 9.92 -5.82 -1.54
C HIS A 231 10.69 -4.74 -2.28
N ILE A 232 10.01 -3.66 -2.71
CA ILE A 232 10.57 -2.59 -3.53
C ILE A 232 10.76 -1.36 -2.68
N ASN A 233 12.01 -0.90 -2.59
CA ASN A 233 12.36 0.26 -1.77
C ASN A 233 12.15 1.57 -2.53
N PHE A 234 11.20 2.38 -2.10
CA PHE A 234 11.02 3.75 -2.55
C PHE A 234 11.90 4.69 -1.74
N ALA A 235 13.19 4.66 -1.99
CA ALA A 235 14.18 5.49 -1.32
C ALA A 235 13.95 6.99 -1.58
N LEU A 236 14.56 7.83 -0.73
CA LEU A 236 14.63 9.27 -1.01
C LEU A 236 15.38 9.52 -2.33
N PRO A 237 14.97 10.55 -3.11
CA PRO A 237 15.59 10.84 -4.38
C PRO A 237 17.05 11.28 -4.22
N ASP A 238 17.93 10.71 -5.04
CA ASP A 238 19.31 11.16 -5.20
C ASP A 238 19.40 12.55 -5.86
N LEU A 239 20.57 13.11 -6.00
CA LEU A 239 20.76 14.44 -6.60
C LEU A 239 20.16 14.53 -8.00
N ASN A 240 20.37 13.51 -8.84
CA ASN A 240 19.85 13.49 -10.21
C ASN A 240 18.32 13.40 -10.24
N ALA A 241 17.74 12.57 -9.39
CA ALA A 241 16.29 12.49 -9.25
C ALA A 241 15.70 13.80 -8.72
N ARG A 242 16.37 14.49 -7.77
CA ARG A 242 15.91 15.80 -7.32
C ARG A 242 15.97 16.87 -8.41
N ILE A 243 17.01 16.89 -9.24
CA ILE A 243 17.08 17.78 -10.42
C ILE A 243 15.88 17.54 -11.33
N ARG A 244 15.59 16.27 -11.67
CA ARG A 244 14.45 15.89 -12.50
C ARG A 244 13.10 16.26 -11.86
N LEU A 245 12.96 16.11 -10.53
CA LEU A 245 11.75 16.48 -9.79
C LEU A 245 11.52 17.99 -9.81
N TRP A 246 12.57 18.81 -9.61
CA TRP A 246 12.48 20.25 -9.73
C TRP A 246 12.12 20.66 -11.15
N ASP A 247 12.74 20.07 -12.17
CA ASP A 247 12.43 20.35 -13.57
C ASP A 247 10.97 20.00 -13.93
N LEU A 248 10.47 18.87 -13.43
CA LEU A 248 9.08 18.45 -13.60
C LEU A 248 8.07 19.42 -12.96
N HIS A 249 8.40 20.00 -11.81
CA HIS A 249 7.51 20.91 -11.10
C HIS A 249 7.59 22.36 -11.58
N LEU A 250 8.71 22.78 -12.16
CA LEU A 250 8.89 24.07 -12.80
C LEU A 250 8.37 24.03 -14.24
N VAL A 251 7.04 23.83 -14.38
CA VAL A 251 6.40 23.70 -15.69
C VAL A 251 6.61 24.95 -16.56
N PRO A 252 6.66 24.82 -17.92
CA PRO A 252 7.03 25.92 -18.83
C PRO A 252 6.16 27.18 -18.70
N ASN A 253 4.92 27.05 -18.23
CA ASN A 253 3.98 28.18 -18.12
C ASN A 253 4.22 29.04 -16.85
N ILE A 254 5.07 28.61 -15.94
CA ILE A 254 5.45 29.42 -14.77
C ILE A 254 6.41 30.51 -15.24
N PRO A 255 6.09 31.80 -15.03
CA PRO A 255 6.99 32.90 -15.40
C PRO A 255 8.19 32.89 -14.44
N LEU A 256 9.27 32.26 -14.85
CA LEU A 256 10.48 32.06 -14.08
C LEU A 256 11.52 33.14 -14.42
N ALA A 257 11.92 33.89 -13.39
CA ALA A 257 13.01 34.85 -13.49
C ALA A 257 14.35 34.16 -13.22
N CYS A 258 14.96 33.58 -14.24
CA CYS A 258 16.32 33.01 -14.15
C CYS A 258 17.04 33.14 -15.52
N ASP A 259 18.35 33.38 -15.45
CA ASP A 259 19.22 33.45 -16.62
C ASP A 259 19.64 32.04 -17.09
N ASP A 260 19.89 31.15 -16.17
CA ASP A 260 20.29 29.76 -16.43
C ASP A 260 19.44 28.75 -15.59
N ARG A 261 18.52 28.09 -16.30
CA ARG A 261 17.66 27.08 -15.70
C ARG A 261 18.46 25.90 -15.15
N SER A 262 19.53 25.47 -15.81
CA SER A 262 20.34 24.33 -15.39
C SER A 262 21.05 24.60 -14.07
N SER A 263 21.64 25.79 -13.92
CA SER A 263 22.27 26.23 -12.68
C SER A 263 21.27 26.37 -11.54
N LEU A 264 20.07 26.91 -11.81
CA LEU A 264 18.98 26.97 -10.84
C LEU A 264 18.58 25.58 -10.34
N LEU A 265 18.31 24.63 -11.25
CA LEU A 265 17.92 23.27 -10.91
C LEU A 265 18.98 22.55 -10.05
N GLN A 266 20.25 22.72 -10.40
CA GLN A 266 21.37 22.16 -9.63
C GLN A 266 21.45 22.75 -8.23
N SER A 267 21.28 24.08 -8.08
CA SER A 267 21.24 24.78 -6.80
C SER A 267 20.09 24.25 -5.92
N LEU A 268 18.87 24.23 -6.46
CA LEU A 268 17.68 23.76 -5.75
C LEU A 268 17.82 22.30 -5.32
N ALA A 269 18.33 21.44 -6.21
CA ALA A 269 18.52 20.02 -5.89
C ALA A 269 19.58 19.81 -4.80
N THR A 270 20.63 20.64 -4.76
CA THR A 270 21.65 20.60 -3.70
C THR A 270 21.05 21.05 -2.37
N GLN A 271 20.29 22.15 -2.38
CA GLN A 271 19.67 22.70 -1.17
C GLN A 271 18.59 21.78 -0.58
N THR A 272 17.99 20.90 -1.37
CA THR A 272 16.92 19.98 -0.97
C THR A 272 17.42 18.55 -0.72
N GLU A 273 18.66 18.38 -0.25
CA GLU A 273 19.13 17.09 0.23
C GLU A 273 18.21 16.55 1.33
N GLY A 274 17.85 15.25 1.25
CA GLY A 274 16.93 14.61 2.18
C GLY A 274 15.43 14.88 1.91
N PHE A 275 15.07 15.70 0.92
CA PHE A 275 13.68 15.90 0.55
C PHE A 275 13.14 14.73 -0.26
N SER A 276 11.91 14.29 0.08
CA SER A 276 11.11 13.45 -0.80
C SER A 276 10.48 14.28 -1.93
N GLY A 277 9.95 13.62 -2.97
CA GLY A 277 9.19 14.31 -4.03
C GLY A 277 8.00 15.08 -3.49
N GLY A 278 7.37 14.61 -2.40
CA GLY A 278 6.29 15.29 -1.70
C GLY A 278 6.73 16.62 -1.10
N TYR A 279 7.92 16.69 -0.50
CA TYR A 279 8.47 17.93 0.07
C TYR A 279 8.88 18.92 -1.02
N ILE A 280 9.42 18.46 -2.17
CA ILE A 280 9.71 19.33 -3.31
C ILE A 280 8.41 19.94 -3.85
N LEU A 281 7.34 19.15 -3.99
CA LEU A 281 6.03 19.65 -4.38
C LEU A 281 5.47 20.65 -3.35
N GLN A 282 5.67 20.39 -2.06
CA GLN A 282 5.26 21.31 -0.99
C GLN A 282 6.00 22.65 -1.09
N ALA A 283 7.32 22.63 -1.34
CA ALA A 283 8.09 23.84 -1.56
C ALA A 283 7.54 24.65 -2.75
N MET A 284 7.20 23.99 -3.85
CA MET A 284 6.55 24.68 -5.00
C MET A 284 5.20 25.29 -4.61
N ARG A 285 4.35 24.58 -3.85
CA ARG A 285 3.06 25.11 -3.39
C ARG A 285 3.20 26.34 -2.48
N LEU A 286 4.31 26.47 -1.78
CA LEU A 286 4.63 27.65 -0.95
C LEU A 286 5.23 28.78 -1.81
N ALA A 287 6.13 28.46 -2.73
CA ALA A 287 6.83 29.45 -3.54
C ALA A 287 5.92 30.19 -4.54
N LEU A 288 4.98 29.46 -5.17
CA LEU A 288 4.11 30.03 -6.20
C LEU A 288 3.25 31.20 -5.69
N PRO A 289 2.55 31.11 -4.54
CA PRO A 289 1.82 32.25 -3.99
C PRO A 289 2.71 33.44 -3.62
N MET A 290 3.97 33.20 -3.19
CA MET A 290 4.93 34.29 -2.86
C MET A 290 5.35 35.07 -4.11
N ALA A 291 5.33 34.44 -5.28
CA ALA A 291 5.71 35.06 -6.53
C ALA A 291 4.60 35.96 -7.12
N VAL A 292 3.36 35.90 -6.58
CA VAL A 292 2.24 36.68 -7.13
C VAL A 292 2.34 38.14 -6.71
N ASN A 293 2.44 39.03 -7.71
CA ASN A 293 2.28 40.46 -7.50
C ASN A 293 0.78 40.78 -7.40
N THR A 294 0.33 41.15 -6.19
CA THR A 294 -1.11 41.40 -5.92
C THR A 294 -1.64 42.66 -6.60
N GLU A 295 -0.76 43.64 -6.91
CA GLU A 295 -1.13 44.87 -7.58
C GLU A 295 -1.19 44.68 -9.11
N CYS A 296 -0.23 43.93 -9.66
CA CYS A 296 -0.10 43.65 -11.08
C CYS A 296 0.15 42.14 -11.32
N PRO A 297 -0.89 41.29 -11.30
CA PRO A 297 -0.72 39.83 -11.44
C PRO A 297 -0.01 39.37 -12.71
N GLN A 298 -0.13 40.14 -13.81
CA GLN A 298 0.56 39.87 -15.07
C GLN A 298 2.09 40.06 -15.00
N ASP A 299 2.57 40.81 -14.02
CA ASP A 299 4.00 41.07 -13.79
C ASP A 299 4.61 40.10 -12.75
N SER A 300 3.82 39.10 -12.33
CA SER A 300 4.28 38.10 -11.39
C SER A 300 5.39 37.23 -11.96
N GLN A 301 6.47 37.04 -11.21
CA GLN A 301 7.58 36.19 -11.63
C GLN A 301 8.10 35.37 -10.44
N LEU A 302 8.28 34.07 -10.67
CA LEU A 302 8.91 33.19 -9.70
C LEU A 302 10.43 33.39 -9.74
N THR A 303 10.99 33.87 -8.64
CA THR A 303 12.43 34.11 -8.49
C THR A 303 13.11 33.01 -7.69
N HIS A 304 14.43 32.90 -7.79
CA HIS A 304 15.23 32.00 -6.95
C HIS A 304 14.99 32.26 -5.46
N ALA A 305 14.90 33.53 -5.05
CA ALA A 305 14.65 33.90 -3.66
C ALA A 305 13.32 33.34 -3.10
N HIS A 306 12.25 33.34 -3.91
CA HIS A 306 10.96 32.73 -3.50
C HIS A 306 11.08 31.23 -3.28
N LEU A 307 11.85 30.55 -4.14
CA LEU A 307 12.10 29.11 -4.01
C LEU A 307 12.95 28.78 -2.77
N GLU A 308 14.01 29.54 -2.52
CA GLU A 308 14.85 29.39 -1.31
C GLU A 308 14.05 29.62 -0.04
N GLN A 309 13.25 30.68 0.01
CA GLN A 309 12.38 30.98 1.15
C GLN A 309 11.38 29.83 1.40
N ALA A 310 10.79 29.30 0.36
CA ALA A 310 9.87 28.16 0.46
C ALA A 310 10.58 26.88 0.95
N ILE A 311 11.78 26.59 0.47
CA ILE A 311 12.63 25.49 0.93
C ILE A 311 12.92 25.62 2.43
N GLU A 312 13.29 26.80 2.90
CA GLU A 312 13.57 27.02 4.32
C GLU A 312 12.32 26.87 5.19
N LEU A 313 11.13 27.28 4.70
CA LEU A 313 9.87 27.02 5.39
C LEU A 313 9.58 25.53 5.52
N VAL A 314 9.79 24.74 4.46
CA VAL A 314 9.62 23.28 4.50
C VAL A 314 10.61 22.65 5.48
N LYS A 315 11.89 23.01 5.43
CA LYS A 315 12.92 22.54 6.38
C LYS A 315 12.57 22.85 7.82
N ARG A 316 12.06 24.07 8.07
CA ARG A 316 11.60 24.46 9.41
C ARG A 316 10.42 23.58 9.85
N GLY A 317 9.43 23.37 9.00
CA GLY A 317 8.30 22.48 9.29
C GLY A 317 8.74 21.04 9.58
N MET A 318 9.71 20.51 8.84
CA MET A 318 10.28 19.18 9.09
C MET A 318 10.94 19.09 10.48
N ARG A 319 11.66 20.13 10.92
CA ARG A 319 12.30 20.18 12.24
C ARG A 319 11.29 20.37 13.38
N GLU A 320 10.33 21.28 13.22
CA GLU A 320 9.42 21.67 14.30
C GLU A 320 8.24 20.70 14.49
N VAL A 321 7.72 20.16 13.38
CA VAL A 321 6.51 19.32 13.38
C VAL A 321 6.86 17.85 13.21
N GLY A 322 7.89 17.55 12.39
CA GLY A 322 8.38 16.20 12.11
C GLY A 322 9.61 15.80 12.94
N GLY A 323 9.95 16.60 13.98
CA GLY A 323 11.14 16.38 14.81
C GLY A 323 11.22 14.95 15.27
N ASP A 324 12.34 14.32 14.95
CA ASP A 324 12.66 12.92 15.16
C ASP A 324 12.24 12.51 16.57
N VAL A 325 11.40 11.47 16.66
CA VAL A 325 11.02 10.88 17.97
C VAL A 325 12.27 10.51 18.74
N GLN A 326 13.35 10.17 18.02
CA GLN A 326 14.66 9.88 18.58
C GLN A 326 15.31 11.12 19.21
N GLU A 327 15.27 12.27 18.53
CA GLU A 327 15.82 13.54 19.05
C GLU A 327 15.03 14.05 20.26
N ARG A 328 13.69 13.87 20.25
CA ARG A 328 12.83 14.15 21.42
C ARG A 328 13.10 13.20 22.57
N LEU A 329 13.30 11.91 22.29
CA LEU A 329 13.67 10.91 23.29
C LEU A 329 15.07 11.20 23.87
N ASP A 330 16.04 11.58 23.05
CA ASP A 330 17.40 11.91 23.49
C ASP A 330 17.43 13.20 24.29
N ASN A 331 16.69 14.23 23.89
CA ASN A 331 16.51 15.45 24.69
C ASN A 331 15.78 15.16 26.00
N THR A 332 14.77 14.29 26.01
CA THR A 332 14.07 13.88 27.21
C THR A 332 14.97 13.05 28.12
N ARG A 333 15.79 12.16 27.58
CA ARG A 333 16.79 11.38 28.32
C ARG A 333 17.87 12.29 28.94
N GLN A 334 18.34 13.30 28.20
CA GLN A 334 19.29 14.30 28.76
C GLN A 334 18.67 15.14 29.89
N LEU A 335 17.40 15.56 29.74
CA LEU A 335 16.67 16.32 30.78
C LEU A 335 16.45 15.50 32.06
N PHE A 336 16.24 14.18 31.93
CA PHE A 336 16.02 13.28 33.06
C PHE A 336 17.27 12.52 33.51
N GLY A 337 18.44 12.77 32.91
CA GLY A 337 19.72 12.17 33.33
C GLY A 337 19.80 10.64 33.07
N ILE A 338 18.98 10.09 32.12
CA ILE A 338 18.98 8.69 31.78
C ILE A 338 20.14 8.41 30.82
N LYS A 339 21.16 7.68 31.28
CA LYS A 339 22.32 7.26 30.46
C LYS A 339 21.86 6.26 29.39
N GLN A 340 22.40 6.36 28.17
CA GLN A 340 22.33 5.30 27.17
C GLN A 340 22.97 4.04 27.74
N ASP A 341 22.23 2.92 27.68
CA ASP A 341 22.82 1.59 27.83
C ASP A 341 23.57 1.33 26.51
N ASP A 342 24.86 1.57 26.53
CA ASP A 342 25.78 1.14 25.48
C ASP A 342 25.84 -0.39 25.53
N GLY A 343 24.98 -1.03 24.71
CA GLY A 343 25.02 -2.46 24.48
C GLY A 343 26.34 -2.86 23.82
N THR A 344 27.41 -2.81 24.55
CA THR A 344 28.67 -3.48 24.23
C THR A 344 28.38 -4.98 24.30
N GLN A 345 28.21 -5.62 23.16
CA GLN A 345 28.32 -7.07 23.00
C GLN A 345 29.72 -7.48 23.55
N GLN A 346 29.76 -7.95 24.77
CA GLN A 346 30.88 -8.77 25.23
C GLN A 346 30.71 -10.14 24.57
N ASP A 347 31.63 -10.47 23.70
CA ASP A 347 31.90 -11.82 23.24
C ASP A 347 32.04 -12.77 24.45
N MET A 348 30.99 -13.53 24.74
CA MET A 348 31.08 -14.69 25.61
C MET A 348 31.39 -15.92 24.77
N THR A 349 32.66 -16.26 24.71
CA THR A 349 33.11 -17.62 24.37
C THR A 349 32.50 -18.59 25.36
N PRO A 350 32.01 -19.77 24.91
CA PRO A 350 31.47 -20.78 25.80
C PRO A 350 32.63 -21.56 26.42
N ASP A 351 32.93 -21.29 27.69
CA ASP A 351 33.79 -22.16 28.47
C ASP A 351 32.96 -23.24 29.16
N ASN A 352 33.25 -24.47 28.81
CA ASN A 352 32.66 -25.69 29.35
C ASN A 352 33.06 -25.86 30.83
N GLN A 353 32.12 -25.72 31.75
CA GLN A 353 32.22 -26.41 33.02
C GLN A 353 30.84 -26.99 33.40
N ALA A 354 30.73 -28.29 33.20
CA ALA A 354 29.66 -29.13 33.73
C ALA A 354 29.72 -29.14 35.26
N VAL A 355 28.72 -28.59 35.90
CA VAL A 355 28.42 -28.85 37.33
C VAL A 355 27.30 -29.85 37.40
N SER A 356 27.64 -31.05 37.81
CA SER A 356 26.71 -32.14 38.16
C SER A 356 26.00 -31.75 39.44
N LEU A 357 24.68 -31.51 39.39
CA LEU A 357 23.81 -31.49 40.55
C LEU A 357 23.30 -32.92 40.83
N SER A 358 23.56 -33.40 42.03
CA SER A 358 23.14 -34.70 42.51
C SER A 358 21.66 -34.72 42.90
N ASN A 359 21.02 -35.88 42.74
CA ASN A 359 19.58 -36.12 42.87
C ASN A 359 19.01 -36.07 44.31
N ASP A 360 19.69 -35.46 45.28
CA ASP A 360 19.28 -35.50 46.68
C ASP A 360 18.58 -34.23 47.20
N ASP A 361 18.44 -33.16 46.38
CA ASP A 361 17.87 -31.87 46.84
C ASP A 361 16.39 -31.66 46.47
N ILE A 362 15.64 -32.72 46.07
CA ILE A 362 14.23 -32.56 45.63
C ILE A 362 13.20 -33.06 46.66
N LEU A 363 13.60 -33.45 47.86
CA LEU A 363 12.67 -34.03 48.84
C LEU A 363 12.38 -33.21 50.12
N GLU A 364 12.68 -31.90 50.18
CA GLU A 364 12.35 -31.08 51.36
C GLU A 364 11.56 -29.81 51.07
N ALA A 365 10.58 -29.81 50.19
CA ALA A 365 9.69 -28.67 49.98
C ALA A 365 8.19 -29.04 49.84
N GLU A 366 7.74 -30.16 50.42
CA GLU A 366 6.32 -30.40 50.67
C GLU A 366 6.08 -30.68 52.16
N GLY A 367 5.78 -29.60 52.88
CA GLY A 367 5.37 -29.76 54.29
C GLY A 367 5.45 -28.46 55.10
N VAL A 368 4.46 -27.56 54.88
CA VAL A 368 3.62 -26.87 55.88
C VAL A 368 2.58 -26.03 55.11
#